data_6544de7061590f8ddcf913bf4c1821d6
#
_entry.id   6544de7061590f8ddcf913bf4c1821d6
#
_cell.length_a   1.000
_cell.length_b   1.000
_cell.length_c   1.000
_cell.angle_alpha   90.00
_cell.angle_beta   90.00
_cell.angle_gamma   90.00
#
_symmetry.space_group_name_H-M   'P 1'
#
loop_
_entity.id
_entity.type
_entity.pdbx_description
1 polymer ?
#
loop_
_entity_poly.entity_id
_entity_poly.type
_entity_poly.pdbx_seq_one_letter_code
_entity_poly.pdbx_strand_id
1 'polypeptide(L)'
;MKKEMWEIENKYFLNATSQRFAKTIFHYEIFKKIAKIKGDIFELGVFKGNSLMRFVNFNEVLKAKKKFICFDDFGDFSMTGKSKDDKKFILNWRKTTGKGININSLKKKLKKKEIK
;
A
#
# COMPACT_ATOMS: atom_id res chain seq x y z
N MET A 1 -16.12 -11.60 -12.43
CA MET A 1 -15.17 -11.49 -11.28
C MET A 1 -14.59 -12.86 -11.01
N LYS A 2 -13.29 -12.94 -10.78
CA LYS A 2 -12.66 -14.22 -10.44
C LYS A 2 -13.08 -14.64 -9.03
N LYS A 3 -13.35 -15.94 -8.84
CA LYS A 3 -13.73 -16.53 -7.54
C LYS A 3 -12.81 -16.08 -6.41
N GLU A 4 -11.51 -16.06 -6.65
CA GLU A 4 -10.48 -15.62 -5.70
C GLU A 4 -10.70 -14.17 -5.20
N MET A 5 -11.05 -13.24 -6.09
CA MET A 5 -11.30 -11.84 -5.71
C MET A 5 -12.55 -11.70 -4.84
N TRP A 6 -13.60 -12.46 -5.17
CA TRP A 6 -14.82 -12.52 -4.38
C TRP A 6 -14.54 -13.02 -2.95
N GLU A 7 -13.74 -14.08 -2.82
CA GLU A 7 -13.37 -14.64 -1.52
C GLU A 7 -12.55 -13.66 -0.67
N ILE A 8 -11.59 -12.95 -1.29
CA ILE A 8 -10.79 -11.92 -0.62
C ILE A 8 -11.67 -10.77 -0.13
N GLU A 9 -12.56 -10.28 -0.97
CA GLU A 9 -13.48 -9.19 -0.64
C GLU A 9 -14.40 -9.57 0.52
N ASN A 10 -15.03 -10.73 0.45
CA ASN A 10 -15.87 -11.26 1.53
C ASN A 10 -15.09 -11.40 2.84
N LYS A 11 -13.90 -11.97 2.78
CA LYS A 11 -13.05 -12.12 3.96
C LYS A 11 -12.71 -10.78 4.59
N TYR A 12 -12.41 -9.77 3.77
CA TYR A 12 -12.15 -8.42 4.26
C TYR A 12 -13.37 -7.82 4.95
N PHE A 13 -14.51 -7.73 4.26
CA PHE A 13 -15.70 -7.05 4.80
C PHE A 13 -16.32 -7.77 5.99
N LEU A 14 -16.26 -9.08 6.05
CA LEU A 14 -16.74 -9.85 7.21
C LEU A 14 -15.87 -9.69 8.46
N ASN A 15 -14.60 -9.35 8.30
CA ASN A 15 -13.63 -9.32 9.41
C ASN A 15 -13.06 -7.92 9.68
N ALA A 16 -13.28 -6.95 8.81
CA ALA A 16 -12.76 -5.61 8.99
C ALA A 16 -13.41 -4.92 10.18
N THR A 17 -12.57 -4.35 11.04
CA THR A 17 -13.04 -3.47 12.10
C THR A 17 -13.36 -2.09 11.54
N SER A 18 -14.25 -1.35 12.21
CA SER A 18 -14.58 0.03 11.85
C SER A 18 -13.34 0.92 11.75
N GLN A 19 -12.37 0.72 12.63
CA GLN A 19 -11.10 1.45 12.62
C GLN A 19 -10.30 1.19 11.33
N ARG A 20 -10.21 -0.06 10.90
CA ARG A 20 -9.52 -0.42 9.65
C ARG A 20 -10.24 0.12 8.42
N PHE A 21 -11.54 0.06 8.41
CA PHE A 21 -12.37 0.58 7.34
C PHE A 21 -12.31 2.12 7.27
N ALA A 22 -12.39 2.80 8.41
CA ALA A 22 -12.28 4.25 8.50
C ALA A 22 -10.97 4.79 7.92
N LYS A 23 -9.87 4.04 8.05
CA LYS A 23 -8.58 4.41 7.42
C LYS A 23 -8.70 4.52 5.90
N THR A 24 -9.42 3.62 5.26
CA THR A 24 -9.66 3.68 3.81
C THR A 24 -10.51 4.90 3.42
N ILE A 25 -11.55 5.18 4.18
CA ILE A 25 -12.40 6.36 3.97
C ILE A 25 -11.59 7.65 4.15
N PHE A 26 -10.79 7.73 5.20
CA PHE A 26 -9.92 8.88 5.47
C PHE A 26 -8.93 9.15 4.33
N HIS A 27 -8.27 8.11 3.84
CA HIS A 27 -7.37 8.22 2.70
C HIS A 27 -8.10 8.65 1.43
N TYR A 28 -9.33 8.19 1.23
CA TYR A 28 -10.15 8.61 0.09
C TYR A 28 -10.51 10.10 0.17
N GLU A 29 -10.90 10.58 1.33
CA GLU A 29 -11.20 12.00 1.55
C GLU A 29 -9.98 12.90 1.30
N ILE A 30 -8.81 12.50 1.76
CA ILE A 30 -7.55 13.19 1.47
C ILE A 30 -7.28 13.18 -0.03
N PHE A 31 -7.40 12.02 -0.67
CA PHE A 31 -7.13 11.89 -2.10
C PHE A 31 -8.04 12.77 -2.95
N LYS A 32 -9.31 12.85 -2.63
CA LYS A 32 -10.25 13.78 -3.32
C LYS A 32 -9.76 15.24 -3.29
N LYS A 33 -9.21 15.66 -2.18
CA LYS A 33 -8.66 17.02 -2.03
C LYS A 33 -7.45 17.24 -2.92
N ILE A 34 -6.49 16.30 -2.88
CA ILE A 34 -5.24 16.43 -3.66
C ILE A 34 -5.41 16.12 -5.14
N ALA A 35 -6.45 15.38 -5.52
CA ALA A 35 -6.71 15.05 -6.93
C ALA A 35 -6.85 16.28 -7.84
N LYS A 36 -7.32 17.39 -7.29
CA LYS A 36 -7.50 18.67 -7.99
C LYS A 36 -6.26 19.56 -7.95
N ILE A 37 -5.26 19.22 -7.17
CA ILE A 37 -4.02 19.98 -7.03
C ILE A 37 -3.01 19.48 -8.05
N LYS A 38 -2.36 20.37 -8.77
CA LYS A 38 -1.30 20.01 -9.72
C LYS A 38 -0.11 19.42 -8.98
N GLY A 39 0.46 18.36 -9.52
CA GLY A 39 1.67 17.72 -8.99
C GLY A 39 1.54 16.22 -8.86
N ASP A 40 2.64 15.59 -8.48
CA ASP A 40 2.79 14.14 -8.30
C ASP A 40 2.59 13.74 -6.85
N ILE A 41 2.43 12.46 -6.61
CA ILE A 41 2.29 11.89 -5.27
C ILE A 41 3.56 11.12 -4.94
N PHE A 42 4.22 11.50 -3.85
CA PHE A 42 5.36 10.76 -3.32
C PHE A 42 4.93 9.90 -2.15
N GLU A 43 5.36 8.63 -2.16
CA GLU A 43 5.24 7.74 -1.01
C GLU A 43 6.62 7.34 -0.51
N LEU A 44 6.92 7.73 0.70
CA LEU A 44 8.16 7.39 1.40
C LEU A 44 7.89 6.21 2.34
N GLY A 45 8.39 5.04 1.97
CA GLY A 45 8.08 3.80 2.67
C GLY A 45 6.81 3.14 2.12
N VAL A 46 6.98 2.07 1.37
CA VAL A 46 5.89 1.34 0.69
C VAL A 46 5.48 0.09 1.46
N PHE A 47 6.43 -0.58 2.07
CA PHE A 47 6.27 -1.84 2.79
C PHE A 47 5.58 -2.91 1.95
N LYS A 48 4.33 -3.26 2.25
CA LYS A 48 3.55 -4.25 1.47
C LYS A 48 2.76 -3.65 0.31
N GLY A 49 2.80 -2.33 0.16
CA GLY A 49 2.13 -1.61 -0.92
C GLY A 49 0.64 -1.34 -0.69
N ASN A 50 0.11 -1.58 0.51
CA ASN A 50 -1.33 -1.40 0.77
C ASN A 50 -1.78 0.04 0.57
N SER A 51 -1.05 1.02 1.09
CA SER A 51 -1.37 2.44 0.91
C SER A 51 -1.23 2.84 -0.55
N LEU A 52 -0.14 2.46 -1.20
CA LEU A 52 0.09 2.74 -2.61
C LEU A 52 -1.06 2.21 -3.48
N MET A 53 -1.42 0.94 -3.31
CA MET A 53 -2.49 0.33 -4.11
C MET A 53 -3.86 0.96 -3.84
N ARG A 54 -4.10 1.41 -2.61
CA ARG A 54 -5.31 2.15 -2.25
C ARG A 54 -5.38 3.47 -3.03
N PHE A 55 -4.29 4.25 -3.03
CA PHE A 55 -4.23 5.52 -3.76
C PHE A 55 -4.27 5.33 -5.27
N VAL A 56 -3.63 4.29 -5.80
CA VAL A 56 -3.72 3.94 -7.23
C VAL A 56 -5.15 3.64 -7.63
N ASN A 57 -5.89 2.89 -6.81
CA ASN A 57 -7.31 2.62 -7.04
C ASN A 57 -8.16 3.90 -6.99
N PHE A 58 -7.92 4.79 -6.05
CA PHE A 58 -8.60 6.09 -5.98
C PHE A 58 -8.32 6.95 -7.22
N ASN A 59 -7.07 6.94 -7.67
CA ASN A 59 -6.66 7.64 -8.88
C ASN A 59 -7.45 7.17 -10.12
N GLU A 60 -7.65 5.86 -10.24
CA GLU A 60 -8.46 5.29 -11.32
C GLU A 60 -9.95 5.65 -11.18
N VAL A 61 -10.52 5.45 -10.00
CA VAL A 61 -11.95 5.75 -9.73
C VAL A 61 -12.27 7.22 -10.00
N LEU A 62 -11.41 8.12 -9.57
CA LEU A 62 -11.59 9.57 -9.73
C LEU A 62 -11.05 10.12 -11.05
N LYS A 63 -10.41 9.29 -11.86
CA LYS A 63 -9.76 9.69 -13.12
C LYS A 63 -8.83 10.89 -12.95
N ALA A 64 -8.10 10.91 -11.83
CA ALA A 64 -7.28 12.04 -11.41
C ALA A 64 -5.97 12.17 -12.20
N LYS A 65 -5.52 11.10 -12.85
CA LYS A 65 -4.29 11.06 -13.66
C LYS A 65 -3.03 11.48 -12.90
N LYS A 66 -2.99 11.19 -11.59
CA LYS A 66 -1.81 11.44 -10.77
C LYS A 66 -0.71 10.44 -11.08
N LYS A 67 0.54 10.91 -11.06
CA LYS A 67 1.73 10.07 -11.10
C LYS A 67 2.19 9.77 -9.68
N PHE A 68 2.63 8.53 -9.45
CA PHE A 68 3.14 8.07 -8.16
C PHE A 68 4.64 7.83 -8.24
N ILE A 69 5.37 8.33 -7.27
CA ILE A 69 6.80 8.12 -7.13
C ILE A 69 7.04 7.55 -5.73
N CYS A 70 7.59 6.33 -5.68
CA CYS A 70 7.71 5.56 -4.46
C CYS A 70 9.18 5.30 -4.12
N PHE A 71 9.50 5.41 -2.84
CA PHE A 71 10.82 5.18 -2.29
C PHE A 71 10.75 4.12 -1.19
N ASP A 72 11.47 3.03 -1.36
CA ASP A 72 11.54 1.93 -0.39
C ASP A 72 12.75 1.04 -0.70
N ASP A 73 13.20 0.27 0.25
CA ASP A 73 14.20 -0.78 0.02
C ASP A 73 13.62 -1.99 -0.72
N PHE A 74 12.30 -2.10 -0.77
CA PHE A 74 11.54 -3.15 -1.46
C PHE A 74 11.93 -4.57 -1.03
N GLY A 75 11.85 -4.83 0.24
CA GLY A 75 12.18 -6.12 0.83
C GLY A 75 12.33 -6.05 2.33
N ASP A 76 13.40 -6.63 2.81
CA ASP A 76 13.72 -6.61 4.23
C ASP A 76 14.25 -5.25 4.69
N PHE A 77 13.99 -4.93 5.95
CA PHE A 77 14.60 -3.79 6.59
C PHE A 77 16.12 -3.98 6.72
N SER A 78 16.88 -2.95 6.33
CA SER A 78 18.31 -2.94 6.57
C SER A 78 18.62 -2.97 8.06
N MET A 79 19.56 -3.83 8.44
CA MET A 79 20.09 -3.93 9.80
C MET A 79 21.35 -3.09 10.00
N THR A 80 21.90 -2.54 8.92
CA THR A 80 23.14 -1.73 8.96
C THR A 80 22.93 -0.42 9.74
N GLY A 81 23.85 -0.11 10.63
CA GLY A 81 23.82 1.12 11.42
C GLY A 81 22.74 1.17 12.50
N LYS A 82 22.06 0.08 12.78
CA LYS A 82 21.01 0.02 13.80
C LYS A 82 21.55 -0.49 15.14
N SER A 83 20.99 0.04 16.23
CA SER A 83 21.29 -0.42 17.59
C SER A 83 20.81 -1.87 17.79
N LYS A 84 21.26 -2.52 18.89
CA LYS A 84 20.78 -3.84 19.27
C LYS A 84 19.26 -3.85 19.53
N ASP A 85 18.75 -2.81 20.16
CA ASP A 85 17.34 -2.68 20.49
C ASP A 85 16.49 -2.48 19.24
N ASP A 86 16.95 -1.66 18.29
CA ASP A 86 16.27 -1.50 16.99
C ASP A 86 16.22 -2.81 16.21
N LYS A 87 17.34 -3.56 16.18
CA LYS A 87 17.40 -4.87 15.53
C LYS A 87 16.40 -5.84 16.14
N LYS A 88 16.36 -5.90 17.48
CA LYS A 88 15.42 -6.75 18.22
C LYS A 88 13.97 -6.37 17.93
N PHE A 89 13.66 -5.09 17.93
CA PHE A 89 12.34 -4.58 17.57
C PHE A 89 11.93 -5.00 16.16
N ILE A 90 12.79 -4.79 15.18
CA ILE A 90 12.53 -5.14 13.78
C ILE A 90 12.29 -6.64 13.62
N LEU A 91 13.10 -7.48 14.25
CA LEU A 91 12.94 -8.92 14.20
C LEU A 91 11.62 -9.40 14.80
N ASN A 92 11.21 -8.82 15.93
CA ASN A 92 9.93 -9.15 16.56
C ASN A 92 8.75 -8.66 15.70
N TRP A 93 8.83 -7.45 15.18
CA TRP A 93 7.81 -6.90 14.32
C TRP A 93 7.61 -7.73 13.04
N ARG A 94 8.70 -8.19 12.43
CA ARG A 94 8.67 -9.06 11.24
C ARG A 94 7.95 -10.38 11.46
N LYS A 95 8.00 -10.95 12.67
CA LYS A 95 7.27 -12.18 13.00
C LYS A 95 5.77 -12.02 12.81
N THR A 96 5.24 -10.85 13.10
CA THR A 96 3.80 -10.53 12.97
C THR A 96 3.44 -10.00 11.59
N THR A 97 4.25 -9.11 11.04
CA THR A 97 3.90 -8.35 9.82
C THR A 97 4.49 -8.93 8.54
N GLY A 98 5.52 -9.78 8.67
CA GLY A 98 6.27 -10.32 7.53
C GLY A 98 7.18 -9.29 6.87
N LYS A 99 7.66 -9.63 5.68
CA LYS A 99 8.55 -8.79 4.88
C LYS A 99 7.77 -7.78 4.05
N GLY A 100 8.45 -6.71 3.63
CA GLY A 100 7.95 -5.81 2.61
C GLY A 100 7.81 -6.50 1.25
N ILE A 101 7.05 -5.87 0.35
CA ILE A 101 6.90 -6.38 -1.00
C ILE A 101 8.19 -6.15 -1.80
N ASN A 102 8.62 -7.14 -2.59
CA ASN A 102 9.72 -6.91 -3.51
C ASN A 102 9.25 -6.11 -4.74
N ILE A 103 10.20 -5.42 -5.37
CA ILE A 103 9.89 -4.50 -6.46
C ILE A 103 9.27 -5.19 -7.68
N ASN A 104 9.67 -6.41 -7.99
CA ASN A 104 9.13 -7.14 -9.14
C ASN A 104 7.67 -7.55 -8.92
N SER A 105 7.34 -7.99 -7.71
CA SER A 105 5.95 -8.31 -7.33
C SER A 105 5.06 -7.07 -7.37
N LEU A 106 5.57 -5.93 -6.90
CA LEU A 106 4.86 -4.66 -6.96
C LEU A 106 4.61 -4.21 -8.41
N LYS A 107 5.64 -4.24 -9.24
CA LYS A 107 5.53 -3.92 -10.68
C LYS A 107 4.49 -4.80 -11.38
N LYS A 108 4.47 -6.10 -11.07
CA LYS A 108 3.48 -7.04 -11.60
C LYS A 108 2.04 -6.67 -11.23
N LYS A 109 1.82 -6.25 -9.99
CA LYS A 109 0.50 -5.80 -9.50
C LYS A 109 0.07 -4.50 -10.17
N LEU A 110 0.98 -3.55 -10.34
CA LEU A 110 0.71 -2.28 -11.02
C LEU A 110 0.39 -2.48 -12.50
N LYS A 111 1.14 -3.32 -13.21
CA LYS A 111 0.83 -3.67 -14.61
C LYS A 111 -0.57 -4.24 -14.81
N LYS A 112 -1.06 -5.05 -13.87
CA LYS A 112 -2.44 -5.56 -13.94
C LYS A 112 -3.50 -4.46 -13.84
N LYS A 113 -3.14 -3.29 -13.31
CA LYS A 113 -4.00 -2.11 -13.21
C LYS A 113 -4.01 -1.27 -14.48
N GLU A 114 -2.91 -1.28 -15.22
CA GLU A 114 -2.77 -0.52 -16.48
C GLU A 114 -3.45 -1.21 -17.67
N ILE A 115 -3.68 -2.51 -17.58
CA ILE A 115 -4.34 -3.31 -18.63
C ILE A 115 -5.86 -3.24 -18.41
N LYS A 116 -6.46 -2.23 -18.97
CA LYS A 116 -7.91 -2.11 -19.10
C LYS A 116 -8.30 -1.83 -20.55
#